data_6173ea5bd6407aee089b302d62675b1e
#
_entry.id   6173ea5bd6407aee089b302d62675b1e
#
_cell.length_a   1.000
_cell.length_b   1.000
_cell.length_c   1.000
_cell.angle_alpha   90.00
_cell.angle_beta   90.00
_cell.angle_gamma   90.00
#
_symmetry.space_group_name_H-M   'P 1'
#
loop_
_entity.id
_entity.type
_entity.pdbx_description
1 polymer ?
#
loop_
_entity_poly.entity_id
_entity_poly.type
_entity_poly.pdbx_seq_one_letter_code
_entity_poly.pdbx_strand_id
1 'polypeptide(L)'
;MEKRKLIIYWVATGLLAFGMLVSGLQQIFHAKAMVDMIAPLGYPLYFLYIIGVWKILGVIAILIPRYKLVKEWAYAGLFFVMTGALVSHLATGDDSIKGIIGPSMQTVFIILSWYFRSADRKIILA
;
A
#
# COMPACT_ATOMS: atom_id res chain seq x y z
N MET A 1 -16.60 19.50 -1.99
CA MET A 1 -15.15 19.32 -1.71
C MET A 1 -14.35 20.30 -2.57
N GLU A 2 -13.36 20.93 -2.01
CA GLU A 2 -12.52 21.84 -2.76
C GLU A 2 -11.75 21.10 -3.87
N LYS A 3 -11.62 21.76 -5.00
CA LYS A 3 -10.91 21.19 -6.14
C LYS A 3 -9.48 20.76 -5.78
N ARG A 4 -8.79 21.57 -4.96
CA ARG A 4 -7.43 21.27 -4.51
C ARG A 4 -7.36 19.95 -3.77
N LYS A 5 -8.29 19.70 -2.84
CA LYS A 5 -8.33 18.46 -2.05
C LYS A 5 -8.63 17.26 -2.92
N LEU A 6 -9.51 17.43 -3.89
CA LEU A 6 -9.85 16.37 -4.84
C LEU A 6 -8.65 15.98 -5.71
N ILE A 7 -7.88 16.97 -6.15
CA ILE A 7 -6.66 16.73 -6.93
C ILE A 7 -5.64 15.97 -6.09
N ILE A 8 -5.41 16.40 -4.84
CA ILE A 8 -4.47 15.73 -3.93
C ILE A 8 -4.90 14.28 -3.72
N TYR A 9 -6.19 14.04 -3.47
CA TYR A 9 -6.72 12.69 -3.30
C TYR A 9 -6.41 11.80 -4.50
N TRP A 10 -6.76 12.26 -5.71
CA TRP A 10 -6.60 11.43 -6.91
C TRP A 10 -5.15 11.24 -7.31
N VAL A 11 -4.28 12.23 -7.11
CA VAL A 11 -2.85 12.07 -7.37
C VAL A 11 -2.25 11.05 -6.38
N ALA A 12 -2.54 11.20 -5.09
CA ALA A 12 -2.03 10.27 -4.09
C ALA A 12 -2.58 8.86 -4.30
N THR A 13 -3.88 8.74 -4.58
CA THR A 13 -4.53 7.45 -4.82
C THR A 13 -3.98 6.79 -6.09
N GLY A 14 -3.77 7.56 -7.16
CA GLY A 14 -3.21 7.04 -8.40
C GLY A 14 -1.80 6.52 -8.22
N LEU A 15 -0.95 7.28 -7.53
CA LEU A 15 0.42 6.85 -7.24
C LEU A 15 0.44 5.61 -6.33
N LEU A 16 -0.40 5.60 -5.32
CA LEU A 16 -0.54 4.46 -4.41
C LEU A 16 -1.00 3.22 -5.18
N ALA A 17 -2.07 3.34 -5.95
CA ALA A 17 -2.66 2.23 -6.68
C ALA A 17 -1.67 1.65 -7.70
N PHE A 18 -1.00 2.52 -8.45
CA PHE A 18 -0.02 2.09 -9.45
C PHE A 18 1.14 1.34 -8.78
N GLY A 19 1.70 1.93 -7.73
CA GLY A 19 2.82 1.31 -7.02
C GLY A 19 2.45 -0.04 -6.40
N MET A 20 1.29 -0.10 -5.76
CA MET A 20 0.82 -1.34 -5.13
C MET A 20 0.48 -2.41 -6.17
N LEU A 21 -0.13 -2.03 -7.29
CA LEU A 21 -0.47 -2.98 -8.35
C LEU A 21 0.80 -3.57 -8.96
N VAL A 22 1.77 -2.72 -9.32
CA VAL A 22 3.03 -3.17 -9.90
C VAL A 22 3.77 -4.08 -8.92
N SER A 23 3.96 -3.64 -7.67
CA SER A 23 4.67 -4.45 -6.69
C SER A 23 3.92 -5.73 -6.33
N GLY A 24 2.59 -5.66 -6.26
CA GLY A 24 1.77 -6.84 -6.01
C GLY A 24 1.90 -7.90 -7.10
N LEU A 25 1.86 -7.48 -8.37
CA LEU A 25 2.06 -8.40 -9.49
C LEU A 25 3.46 -8.99 -9.48
N GLN A 26 4.49 -8.18 -9.23
CA GLN A 26 5.87 -8.67 -9.13
C GLN A 26 6.01 -9.70 -8.01
N GLN A 27 5.32 -9.50 -6.90
CA GLN A 27 5.34 -10.45 -5.79
C GLN A 27 4.64 -11.75 -6.15
N ILE A 28 3.46 -11.69 -6.79
CA ILE A 28 2.73 -12.89 -7.19
C ILE A 28 3.56 -13.73 -8.17
N PHE A 29 4.20 -13.09 -9.13
CA PHE A 29 5.01 -13.78 -10.12
C PHE A 29 6.44 -14.05 -9.65
N HIS A 30 6.76 -13.80 -8.40
CA HIS A 30 8.09 -14.00 -7.80
C HIS A 30 9.20 -13.37 -8.64
N ALA A 31 9.01 -12.11 -9.02
CA ALA A 31 10.05 -11.38 -9.74
C ALA A 31 11.36 -11.42 -8.93
N LYS A 32 12.49 -11.58 -9.61
CA LYS A 32 13.79 -11.73 -8.96
C LYS A 32 14.06 -10.62 -7.93
N ALA A 33 13.72 -9.37 -8.28
CA ALA A 33 13.92 -8.25 -7.38
C ALA A 33 13.16 -8.41 -6.06
N MET A 34 11.95 -8.99 -6.11
CA MET A 34 11.14 -9.22 -4.92
C MET A 34 11.66 -10.37 -4.09
N VAL A 35 12.09 -11.47 -4.74
CA VAL A 35 12.70 -12.60 -4.05
C VAL A 35 13.98 -12.18 -3.35
N ASP A 36 14.84 -11.43 -4.04
CA ASP A 36 16.10 -10.95 -3.50
C ASP A 36 15.88 -9.97 -2.33
N MET A 37 14.78 -9.23 -2.36
CA MET A 37 14.45 -8.28 -1.31
C MET A 37 13.94 -8.99 -0.05
N ILE A 38 13.12 -10.05 -0.19
CA ILE A 38 12.46 -10.67 0.95
C ILE A 38 13.32 -11.75 1.63
N ALA A 39 14.19 -12.41 0.87
CA ALA A 39 15.00 -13.50 1.41
C ALA A 39 15.84 -13.08 2.63
N PRO A 40 16.54 -11.92 2.59
CA PRO A 40 17.31 -11.49 3.77
C PRO A 40 16.45 -11.12 4.97
N LEU A 41 15.15 -10.86 4.78
CA LEU A 41 14.23 -10.53 5.87
C LEU A 41 13.76 -11.76 6.64
N GLY A 42 14.03 -12.97 6.12
CA GLY A 42 13.67 -14.21 6.79
C GLY A 42 12.24 -14.70 6.53
N TYR A 43 11.51 -14.05 5.64
CA TYR A 43 10.17 -14.49 5.28
C TYR A 43 10.21 -15.61 4.25
N PRO A 44 9.28 -16.58 4.29
CA PRO A 44 9.21 -17.62 3.26
C PRO A 44 8.71 -17.08 1.93
N LEU A 45 9.03 -17.75 0.82
CA LEU A 45 8.64 -17.30 -0.51
C LEU A 45 7.13 -17.22 -0.69
N TYR A 46 6.36 -18.13 -0.08
CA TYR A 46 4.89 -18.09 -0.21
C TYR A 46 4.30 -16.79 0.35
N PHE A 47 5.03 -16.11 1.25
CA PHE A 47 4.61 -14.82 1.80
C PHE A 47 4.40 -13.79 0.69
N LEU A 48 5.16 -13.88 -0.40
CA LEU A 48 4.99 -12.98 -1.55
C LEU A 48 3.62 -13.13 -2.20
N TYR A 49 3.09 -14.36 -2.29
CA TYR A 49 1.74 -14.57 -2.83
C TYR A 49 0.69 -13.88 -1.95
N ILE A 50 0.80 -14.06 -0.65
CA ILE A 50 -0.15 -13.49 0.30
C ILE A 50 -0.17 -11.97 0.20
N ILE A 51 0.99 -11.36 0.27
CA ILE A 51 1.11 -9.89 0.23
C ILE A 51 0.71 -9.35 -1.13
N GLY A 52 1.11 -10.02 -2.21
CA GLY A 52 0.76 -9.58 -3.56
C GLY A 52 -0.74 -9.59 -3.80
N VAL A 53 -1.42 -10.67 -3.42
CA VAL A 53 -2.88 -10.77 -3.55
C VAL A 53 -3.56 -9.70 -2.68
N TRP A 54 -3.11 -9.52 -1.45
CA TRP A 54 -3.71 -8.52 -0.56
C TRP A 54 -3.52 -7.10 -1.10
N LYS A 55 -2.38 -6.79 -1.69
CA LYS A 55 -2.15 -5.46 -2.30
C LYS A 55 -3.13 -5.20 -3.44
N ILE A 56 -3.33 -6.18 -4.31
CA ILE A 56 -4.26 -6.05 -5.44
C ILE A 56 -5.69 -5.90 -4.95
N LEU A 57 -6.11 -6.71 -3.99
CA LEU A 57 -7.44 -6.59 -3.40
C LEU A 57 -7.64 -5.24 -2.72
N GLY A 58 -6.60 -4.75 -2.03
CA GLY A 58 -6.64 -3.43 -1.40
C GLY A 58 -6.80 -2.32 -2.41
N VAL A 59 -6.08 -2.38 -3.53
CA VAL A 59 -6.21 -1.39 -4.61
C VAL A 59 -7.62 -1.40 -5.18
N ILE A 60 -8.17 -2.57 -5.46
CA ILE A 60 -9.52 -2.69 -5.97
C ILE A 60 -10.52 -2.07 -4.98
N ALA A 61 -10.38 -2.39 -3.70
CA ALA A 61 -11.28 -1.87 -2.66
C ALA A 61 -11.22 -0.35 -2.56
N ILE A 62 -10.05 0.26 -2.72
CA ILE A 62 -9.89 1.71 -2.65
C ILE A 62 -10.50 2.39 -3.87
N LEU A 63 -10.36 1.81 -5.05
CA LEU A 63 -10.78 2.44 -6.30
C LEU A 63 -12.27 2.32 -6.59
N ILE A 64 -12.92 1.22 -6.19
CA ILE A 64 -14.35 1.03 -6.47
C ILE A 64 -15.19 2.03 -5.67
N PRO A 65 -16.34 2.48 -6.21
CA PRO A 65 -17.25 3.33 -5.46
C PRO A 65 -17.98 2.54 -4.37
N ARG A 66 -18.47 3.23 -3.36
CA ARG A 66 -19.21 2.62 -2.24
C ARG A 66 -18.30 1.74 -1.36
N TYR A 67 -18.86 0.83 -0.58
CA TYR A 67 -18.14 -0.10 0.30
C TYR A 67 -17.19 0.63 1.27
N LYS A 68 -17.73 1.62 1.98
CA LYS A 68 -16.93 2.50 2.84
C LYS A 68 -16.15 1.74 3.92
N LEU A 69 -16.77 0.73 4.53
CA LEU A 69 -16.10 -0.07 5.57
C LEU A 69 -14.95 -0.88 5.00
N VAL A 70 -15.16 -1.51 3.82
CA VAL A 70 -14.11 -2.28 3.16
C VAL A 70 -12.94 -1.37 2.78
N LYS A 71 -13.22 -0.12 2.37
CA LYS A 71 -12.17 0.86 2.08
C LYS A 71 -11.35 1.19 3.33
N GLU A 72 -11.98 1.36 4.47
CA GLU A 72 -11.25 1.61 5.71
C GLU A 72 -10.34 0.43 6.06
N TRP A 73 -10.83 -0.79 5.91
CA TRP A 73 -10.00 -1.99 6.10
C TRP A 73 -8.83 -2.04 5.11
N ALA A 74 -9.09 -1.68 3.85
CA ALA A 74 -8.04 -1.67 2.83
C ALA A 74 -6.96 -0.65 3.15
N TYR A 75 -7.32 0.57 3.54
CA TYR A 75 -6.34 1.58 3.95
C TYR A 75 -5.53 1.12 5.15
N ALA A 76 -6.19 0.57 6.16
CA ALA A 76 -5.51 0.06 7.35
C ALA A 76 -4.56 -1.09 6.97
N GLY A 77 -5.01 -2.03 6.15
CA GLY A 77 -4.20 -3.15 5.72
C GLY A 77 -2.96 -2.72 4.95
N LEU A 78 -3.13 -1.81 3.98
CA LEU A 78 -2.00 -1.28 3.22
C LEU A 78 -1.04 -0.50 4.12
N PHE A 79 -1.57 0.27 5.05
CA PHE A 79 -0.76 1.01 6.01
C PHE A 79 0.11 0.06 6.85
N PHE A 80 -0.49 -0.99 7.39
CA PHE A 80 0.25 -1.95 8.21
C PHE A 80 1.25 -2.77 7.39
N VAL A 81 0.92 -3.10 6.15
CA VAL A 81 1.86 -3.79 5.25
C VAL A 81 3.09 -2.92 5.00
N MET A 82 2.89 -1.64 4.70
CA MET A 82 4.00 -0.75 4.38
C MET A 82 4.84 -0.39 5.60
N THR A 83 4.20 -0.09 6.73
CA THR A 83 4.94 0.18 7.97
C THR A 83 5.62 -1.08 8.49
N GLY A 84 4.98 -2.24 8.34
CA GLY A 84 5.60 -3.52 8.68
C GLY A 84 6.82 -3.82 7.82
N ALA A 85 6.75 -3.52 6.52
CA ALA A 85 7.89 -3.66 5.63
C ALA A 85 9.04 -2.75 6.06
N LEU A 86 8.75 -1.50 6.40
CA LEU A 86 9.75 -0.57 6.88
C LEU A 86 10.43 -1.07 8.16
N VAL A 87 9.64 -1.51 9.13
CA VAL A 87 10.15 -2.06 10.38
C VAL A 87 11.01 -3.30 10.13
N SER A 88 10.56 -4.18 9.21
CA SER A 88 11.31 -5.39 8.87
C SER A 88 12.70 -5.06 8.30
N HIS A 89 12.77 -4.09 7.39
CA HIS A 89 14.05 -3.66 6.84
C HIS A 89 14.97 -3.07 7.92
N LEU A 90 14.42 -2.22 8.77
CA LEU A 90 15.19 -1.61 9.86
C LEU A 90 15.64 -2.65 10.89
N ALA A 91 14.78 -3.60 11.24
CA ALA A 91 15.06 -4.63 12.23
C ALA A 91 16.18 -5.59 11.78
N THR A 92 16.28 -5.86 10.48
CA THR A 92 17.32 -6.72 9.92
C THR A 92 18.61 -5.98 9.60
N GLY A 93 18.68 -4.67 9.89
CA GLY A 93 19.85 -3.86 9.59
C GLY A 93 19.99 -3.48 8.12
N ASP A 94 18.92 -3.65 7.33
CA ASP A 94 18.92 -3.26 5.93
C ASP A 94 18.76 -1.75 5.84
N ASP A 95 19.86 -1.06 5.51
CA ASP A 95 19.88 0.39 5.37
C ASP A 95 19.84 0.82 3.89
N SER A 96 19.49 -0.10 2.99
CA SER A 96 19.44 0.23 1.58
C SER A 96 18.31 1.25 1.32
N ILE A 97 18.59 2.21 0.44
CA ILE A 97 17.63 3.24 0.08
C ILE A 97 16.36 2.59 -0.51
N LYS A 98 16.52 1.56 -1.33
CA LYS A 98 15.39 0.87 -1.96
C LYS A 98 14.48 0.20 -0.94
N GLY A 99 15.06 -0.39 0.10
CA GLY A 99 14.28 -1.08 1.13
C GLY A 99 13.51 -0.13 2.03
N ILE A 100 13.99 1.10 2.21
CA ILE A 100 13.41 2.08 3.12
C ILE A 100 12.50 3.07 2.39
N ILE A 101 12.96 3.57 1.23
CA ILE A 101 12.27 4.66 0.55
C ILE A 101 10.92 4.22 -0.03
N GLY A 102 10.84 3.01 -0.60
CA GLY A 102 9.61 2.49 -1.18
C GLY A 102 8.47 2.45 -0.19
N PRO A 103 8.61 1.69 0.92
CA PRO A 103 7.56 1.64 1.95
C PRO A 103 7.26 2.99 2.56
N SER A 104 8.26 3.85 2.75
CA SER A 104 8.05 5.19 3.32
C SER A 104 7.20 6.06 2.41
N MET A 105 7.50 6.10 1.11
CA MET A 105 6.73 6.87 0.14
C MET A 105 5.30 6.34 0.03
N GLN A 106 5.12 5.03 -0.03
CA GLN A 106 3.79 4.43 -0.10
C GLN A 106 2.97 4.73 1.15
N THR A 107 3.60 4.73 2.32
CA THR A 107 2.93 5.11 3.57
C THR A 107 2.41 6.55 3.48
N VAL A 108 3.20 7.47 2.95
CA VAL A 108 2.77 8.87 2.75
C VAL A 108 1.57 8.92 1.82
N PHE A 109 1.61 8.20 0.69
CA PHE A 109 0.49 8.18 -0.26
C PHE A 109 -0.77 7.59 0.36
N ILE A 110 -0.63 6.55 1.20
CA ILE A 110 -1.76 5.96 1.92
C ILE A 110 -2.40 7.01 2.83
N ILE A 111 -1.61 7.72 3.61
CA ILE A 111 -2.10 8.74 4.54
C ILE A 111 -2.79 9.87 3.77
N LEU A 112 -2.18 10.36 2.69
CA LEU A 112 -2.75 11.44 1.90
C LEU A 112 -4.06 11.01 1.23
N SER A 113 -4.10 9.82 0.64
CA SER A 113 -5.30 9.30 0.01
C SER A 113 -6.42 9.13 1.04
N TRP A 114 -6.11 8.57 2.19
CA TRP A 114 -7.08 8.38 3.26
C TRP A 114 -7.60 9.71 3.81
N TYR A 115 -6.69 10.64 4.09
CA TYR A 115 -7.05 11.92 4.69
C TYR A 115 -7.92 12.78 3.77
N PHE A 116 -7.62 12.79 2.47
CA PHE A 116 -8.31 13.62 1.51
C PHE A 116 -9.45 12.91 0.78
N ARG A 117 -9.87 11.73 1.23
CA ARG A 117 -10.97 11.03 0.57
C ARG A 117 -12.28 11.79 0.75
N SER A 118 -13.12 11.74 -0.28
CA SER A 118 -14.39 12.45 -0.29
C SER A 118 -15.41 11.77 0.64
N ALA A 119 -16.48 12.49 0.96
CA ALA A 119 -17.50 12.03 1.90
C ALA A 119 -18.18 10.73 1.45
N ASP A 120 -18.33 10.53 0.13
CA ASP A 120 -18.93 9.30 -0.41
C ASP A 120 -18.01 8.07 -0.30
N ARG A 121 -16.74 8.28 0.06
CA ARG A 121 -15.74 7.22 0.19
C ARG A 121 -15.31 6.96 1.62
N LYS A 122 -15.89 7.65 2.59
CA LYS A 122 -15.53 7.49 4.01
C LYS A 122 -16.76 7.27 4.87
N ILE A 123 -16.55 6.56 5.97
CA ILE A 123 -17.60 6.39 6.97
C ILE A 123 -17.76 7.72 7.71
N ILE A 124 -19.00 8.21 7.77
CA ILE A 124 -19.33 9.40 8.52
C ILE A 124 -20.08 8.95 9.78
N LEU A 125 -19.48 9.22 10.93
CA LEU A 125 -20.12 8.93 12.21
C LEU A 125 -21.03 10.11 12.55
N ALA A 126 -22.31 9.85 12.62
CA ALA A 126 -23.29 10.88 12.95
C ALA A 126 -23.33 11.11 14.48
#